data_7e8b43241a1b3ff38e09323e9a092457
#
_entry.id   7e8b43241a1b3ff38e09323e9a092457
#
_cell.length_a   1.000
_cell.length_b   1.000
_cell.length_c   1.000
_cell.angle_alpha   90.00
_cell.angle_beta   90.00
_cell.angle_gamma   90.00
#
_symmetry.space_group_name_H-M   'P 1'
#
loop_
_entity.id
_entity.type
_entity.pdbx_description
1 polymer ?
#
loop_
_entity_poly.entity_id
_entity_poly.type
_entity_poly.pdbx_seq_one_letter_code
_entity_poly.pdbx_strand_id
1 'polypeptide(L)'
;MFFEICVALFVIFTILVLFTLISNWGNGPLTDLTHSMKDKIVVITGGSRGIGLETTKDLLRQGATVIMGCRDSNQANKALESISNLSQKSRCFYMHLDLTDYENIKSFVEEIKSKYGKIDILINNAGSCFRNFTLSDGIELTYFTNHLGHLILSCLFLDDFNPKGRIINLVTTKYKRVWESTLDKFTSNSNLDFSYNRKGYDWMKTYILSKLAGVHLSQYLGDYCTNQKIDIKVVSVHPGFINNHFFRDIEKHSIYWFIRDFCQTPYRWCMFKDNVMGAQTTLHCCYMEWEQLSNGGYYRDCHYEQLTHIGLLKNAQKLIAFDKAIIEKNNIVKGDKKIMQIFK
;
A
#
# COMPACT_ATOMS: atom_id res chain seq x y z
N MET A 1 -49.37 -25.75 1.00
CA MET A 1 -48.65 -25.40 -0.26
C MET A 1 -48.53 -23.92 -0.52
N PHE A 2 -49.64 -23.14 -0.73
CA PHE A 2 -49.54 -21.69 -0.98
C PHE A 2 -48.92 -20.91 0.18
N PHE A 3 -49.36 -21.17 1.41
CA PHE A 3 -48.79 -20.55 2.64
C PHE A 3 -47.31 -20.86 2.83
N GLU A 4 -46.88 -22.11 2.61
CA GLU A 4 -45.49 -22.54 2.72
C GLU A 4 -44.61 -21.85 1.66
N ILE A 5 -45.14 -21.66 0.44
CA ILE A 5 -44.45 -20.90 -0.62
C ILE A 5 -44.28 -19.43 -0.21
N CYS A 6 -45.34 -18.80 0.35
CA CYS A 6 -45.26 -17.41 0.82
C CYS A 6 -44.25 -17.24 1.97
N VAL A 7 -44.21 -18.19 2.90
CA VAL A 7 -43.21 -18.19 3.99
C VAL A 7 -41.79 -18.33 3.44
N ALA A 8 -41.59 -19.29 2.51
CA ALA A 8 -40.28 -19.48 1.87
C ALA A 8 -39.82 -18.22 1.13
N LEU A 9 -40.70 -17.59 0.36
CA LEU A 9 -40.38 -16.34 -0.35
C LEU A 9 -40.04 -15.19 0.60
N PHE A 10 -40.80 -15.06 1.71
CA PHE A 10 -40.52 -14.05 2.73
C PHE A 10 -39.15 -14.28 3.41
N VAL A 11 -38.81 -15.53 3.74
CA VAL A 11 -37.50 -15.89 4.31
C VAL A 11 -36.37 -15.56 3.33
N ILE A 12 -36.53 -15.93 2.05
CA ILE A 12 -35.54 -15.62 1.02
C ILE A 12 -35.38 -14.11 0.86
N PHE A 13 -36.49 -13.36 0.81
CA PHE A 13 -36.44 -11.89 0.73
C PHE A 13 -35.71 -11.27 1.93
N THR A 14 -36.05 -11.74 3.15
CA THR A 14 -35.38 -11.26 4.37
C THR A 14 -33.87 -11.54 4.35
N ILE A 15 -33.48 -12.74 3.93
CA ILE A 15 -32.06 -13.09 3.77
C ILE A 15 -31.37 -12.18 2.76
N LEU A 16 -32.00 -11.89 1.60
CA LEU A 16 -31.44 -11.01 0.57
C LEU A 16 -31.31 -9.57 1.10
N VAL A 17 -32.30 -9.05 1.83
CA VAL A 17 -32.23 -7.72 2.44
C VAL A 17 -31.11 -7.62 3.47
N LEU A 18 -31.03 -8.60 4.39
CA LEU A 18 -29.96 -8.67 5.38
C LEU A 18 -28.57 -8.76 4.71
N PHE A 19 -28.46 -9.59 3.69
CA PHE A 19 -27.24 -9.73 2.90
C PHE A 19 -26.82 -8.40 2.28
N THR A 20 -27.76 -7.67 1.65
CA THR A 20 -27.51 -6.36 1.03
C THR A 20 -27.07 -5.32 2.06
N LEU A 21 -27.74 -5.28 3.23
CA LEU A 21 -27.39 -4.36 4.32
C LEU A 21 -25.99 -4.63 4.88
N ILE A 22 -25.65 -5.92 5.09
CA ILE A 22 -24.31 -6.32 5.59
C ILE A 22 -23.23 -6.00 4.54
N SER A 23 -23.49 -6.27 3.26
CA SER A 23 -22.57 -5.96 2.17
C SER A 23 -22.32 -4.45 2.05
N ASN A 24 -23.35 -3.63 2.13
CA ASN A 24 -23.22 -2.17 2.12
C ASN A 24 -22.44 -1.65 3.34
N TRP A 25 -22.66 -2.24 4.50
CA TRP A 25 -21.89 -1.93 5.70
C TRP A 25 -20.41 -2.31 5.54
N GLY A 26 -20.12 -3.47 4.94
CA GLY A 26 -18.75 -3.95 4.65
C GLY A 26 -17.98 -3.06 3.66
N ASN A 27 -18.66 -2.42 2.73
CA ASN A 27 -18.03 -1.55 1.73
C ASN A 27 -17.44 -0.25 2.32
N GLY A 28 -18.01 0.26 3.41
CA GLY A 28 -17.58 1.52 4.01
C GLY A 28 -17.96 2.77 3.19
N PRO A 29 -17.52 3.95 3.61
CA PRO A 29 -17.91 5.21 2.97
C PRO A 29 -17.18 5.41 1.63
N LEU A 30 -17.83 6.15 0.73
CA LEU A 30 -17.21 6.76 -0.43
C LEU A 30 -16.56 8.08 -0.02
N THR A 31 -15.41 8.39 -0.57
CA THR A 31 -14.84 9.74 -0.44
C THR A 31 -15.55 10.71 -1.36
N ASP A 32 -15.52 11.99 -1.01
CA ASP A 32 -15.94 13.04 -1.92
C ASP A 32 -14.96 13.14 -3.10
N LEU A 33 -15.46 12.87 -4.30
CA LEU A 33 -14.69 12.86 -5.54
C LEU A 33 -14.82 14.17 -6.35
N THR A 34 -15.32 15.24 -5.73
CA THR A 34 -15.51 16.54 -6.41
C THR A 34 -14.24 17.40 -6.44
N HIS A 35 -13.16 16.95 -5.81
CA HIS A 35 -11.91 17.69 -5.75
C HIS A 35 -11.12 17.64 -7.06
N SER A 36 -10.81 18.81 -7.60
CA SER A 36 -9.97 18.90 -8.80
C SER A 36 -8.51 18.56 -8.49
N MET A 37 -7.97 17.64 -9.28
CA MET A 37 -6.53 17.28 -9.28
C MET A 37 -5.81 17.84 -10.52
N LYS A 38 -6.42 18.84 -11.16
CA LYS A 38 -5.81 19.49 -12.34
C LYS A 38 -4.41 20.01 -12.00
N ASP A 39 -3.48 19.77 -12.91
CA ASP A 39 -2.08 20.15 -12.81
C ASP A 39 -1.29 19.46 -11.67
N LYS A 40 -1.89 18.47 -10.99
CA LYS A 40 -1.21 17.64 -10.00
C LYS A 40 -0.47 16.49 -10.66
N ILE A 41 0.77 16.27 -10.22
CA ILE A 41 1.63 15.16 -10.66
C ILE A 41 1.64 14.10 -9.56
N VAL A 42 1.11 12.94 -9.87
CA VAL A 42 0.98 11.82 -8.93
C VAL A 42 1.82 10.64 -9.40
N VAL A 43 2.69 10.15 -8.55
CA VAL A 43 3.44 8.90 -8.75
C VAL A 43 2.78 7.80 -7.94
N ILE A 44 2.44 6.68 -8.57
CA ILE A 44 1.85 5.52 -7.91
C ILE A 44 2.62 4.25 -8.22
N THR A 45 3.07 3.53 -7.19
CA THR A 45 3.68 2.23 -7.36
C THR A 45 2.60 1.15 -7.50
N GLY A 46 2.76 0.22 -8.47
CA GLY A 46 1.78 -0.84 -8.70
C GLY A 46 0.42 -0.35 -9.21
N GLY A 47 0.39 0.75 -9.99
CA GLY A 47 -0.82 1.36 -10.52
C GLY A 47 -1.54 0.57 -11.63
N SER A 48 -1.00 -0.59 -12.05
CA SER A 48 -1.50 -1.32 -13.23
C SER A 48 -2.60 -2.35 -12.95
N ARG A 49 -2.94 -2.62 -11.69
CA ARG A 49 -3.98 -3.59 -11.32
C ARG A 49 -4.58 -3.31 -9.94
N GLY A 50 -5.75 -3.92 -9.69
CA GLY A 50 -6.39 -3.90 -8.37
C GLY A 50 -6.68 -2.48 -7.89
N ILE A 51 -6.42 -2.23 -6.60
CA ILE A 51 -6.62 -0.92 -5.94
C ILE A 51 -5.84 0.18 -6.66
N GLY A 52 -4.57 -0.08 -7.02
CA GLY A 52 -3.73 0.89 -7.70
C GLY A 52 -4.31 1.35 -9.04
N LEU A 53 -4.91 0.45 -9.82
CA LEU A 53 -5.54 0.80 -11.09
C LEU A 53 -6.80 1.65 -10.88
N GLU A 54 -7.64 1.30 -9.91
CA GLU A 54 -8.85 2.10 -9.63
C GLU A 54 -8.49 3.48 -9.06
N THR A 55 -7.44 3.56 -8.21
CA THR A 55 -6.88 4.84 -7.75
C THR A 55 -6.37 5.66 -8.94
N THR A 56 -5.62 5.05 -9.87
CA THR A 56 -5.12 5.71 -11.08
C THR A 56 -6.27 6.26 -11.93
N LYS A 57 -7.30 5.44 -12.22
CA LYS A 57 -8.45 5.86 -13.00
C LYS A 57 -9.18 7.06 -12.41
N ASP A 58 -9.33 7.06 -11.09
CA ASP A 58 -10.04 8.13 -10.39
C ASP A 58 -9.25 9.44 -10.41
N LEU A 59 -7.96 9.40 -10.05
CA LEU A 59 -7.07 10.56 -10.14
C LEU A 59 -7.05 11.17 -11.55
N LEU A 60 -7.05 10.34 -12.60
CA LEU A 60 -7.14 10.80 -13.98
C LEU A 60 -8.48 11.49 -14.27
N ARG A 61 -9.61 10.97 -13.78
CA ARG A 61 -10.93 11.61 -13.92
C ARG A 61 -10.95 12.99 -13.28
N GLN A 62 -10.24 13.16 -12.16
CA GLN A 62 -10.12 14.44 -11.45
C GLN A 62 -9.06 15.38 -12.06
N GLY A 63 -8.38 14.96 -13.10
CA GLY A 63 -7.48 15.83 -13.86
C GLY A 63 -6.01 15.69 -13.56
N ALA A 64 -5.58 14.78 -12.71
CA ALA A 64 -4.17 14.55 -12.42
C ALA A 64 -3.38 14.02 -13.64
N THR A 65 -2.08 14.28 -13.64
CA THR A 65 -1.10 13.50 -14.39
C THR A 65 -0.60 12.38 -13.51
N VAL A 66 -0.74 11.13 -13.96
CA VAL A 66 -0.40 9.95 -13.15
C VAL A 66 0.74 9.16 -13.81
N ILE A 67 1.80 8.93 -13.05
CA ILE A 67 2.94 8.08 -13.44
C ILE A 67 2.84 6.77 -12.66
N MET A 68 2.58 5.68 -13.39
CA MET A 68 2.52 4.33 -12.82
C MET A 68 3.90 3.69 -12.83
N GLY A 69 4.52 3.51 -11.67
CA GLY A 69 5.72 2.70 -11.47
C GLY A 69 5.34 1.23 -11.33
N CYS A 70 5.66 0.40 -12.32
CA CYS A 70 5.29 -1.03 -12.33
C CYS A 70 6.43 -1.87 -12.88
N ARG A 71 6.62 -3.09 -12.33
CA ARG A 71 7.65 -4.02 -12.78
C ARG A 71 7.25 -4.74 -14.09
N ASP A 72 5.99 -5.14 -14.20
CA ASP A 72 5.44 -5.87 -15.35
C ASP A 72 4.92 -4.91 -16.41
N SER A 73 5.65 -4.78 -17.52
CA SER A 73 5.31 -3.93 -18.65
C SER A 73 4.04 -4.40 -19.38
N ASN A 74 3.84 -5.72 -19.50
CA ASN A 74 2.66 -6.24 -20.17
C ASN A 74 1.38 -5.91 -19.40
N GLN A 75 1.43 -6.04 -18.07
CA GLN A 75 0.30 -5.66 -17.22
C GLN A 75 0.06 -4.14 -17.23
N ALA A 76 1.13 -3.34 -17.29
CA ALA A 76 1.01 -1.89 -17.39
C ALA A 76 0.40 -1.44 -18.71
N ASN A 77 0.78 -2.05 -19.83
CA ASN A 77 0.19 -1.76 -21.15
C ASN A 77 -1.30 -2.12 -21.20
N LYS A 78 -1.71 -3.27 -20.65
CA LYS A 78 -3.14 -3.63 -20.52
C LYS A 78 -3.91 -2.60 -19.68
N ALA A 79 -3.29 -2.08 -18.62
CA ALA A 79 -3.90 -1.02 -17.82
C ALA A 79 -4.08 0.27 -18.62
N LEU A 80 -3.06 0.70 -19.39
CA LEU A 80 -3.14 1.86 -20.28
C LEU A 80 -4.22 1.70 -21.35
N GLU A 81 -4.38 0.50 -21.91
CA GLU A 81 -5.47 0.19 -22.84
C GLU A 81 -6.84 0.33 -22.18
N SER A 82 -7.00 -0.19 -20.95
CA SER A 82 -8.25 -0.06 -20.19
C SER A 82 -8.60 1.38 -19.82
N ILE A 83 -7.60 2.24 -19.70
CA ILE A 83 -7.74 3.68 -19.43
C ILE A 83 -8.02 4.45 -20.74
N SER A 84 -7.70 3.89 -21.90
CA SER A 84 -7.80 4.59 -23.20
C SER A 84 -9.21 5.07 -23.54
N ASN A 85 -10.24 4.41 -23.00
CA ASN A 85 -11.64 4.81 -23.15
C ASN A 85 -12.02 6.03 -22.27
N LEU A 86 -11.15 6.40 -21.32
CA LEU A 86 -11.28 7.65 -20.60
C LEU A 86 -10.61 8.74 -21.47
N SER A 87 -11.29 9.85 -21.71
CA SER A 87 -10.80 11.01 -22.49
C SER A 87 -9.46 11.62 -21.98
N GLN A 88 -8.78 10.94 -21.06
CA GLN A 88 -7.66 11.44 -20.27
C GLN A 88 -6.39 10.58 -20.39
N LYS A 89 -6.33 9.66 -21.36
CA LYS A 89 -5.17 8.78 -21.62
C LYS A 89 -3.85 9.54 -21.74
N SER A 90 -3.86 10.74 -22.31
CA SER A 90 -2.67 11.57 -22.51
C SER A 90 -1.96 11.99 -21.21
N ARG A 91 -2.58 11.78 -20.04
CA ARG A 91 -2.04 12.11 -18.73
C ARG A 91 -1.65 10.89 -17.88
N CYS A 92 -1.72 9.68 -18.44
CA CYS A 92 -1.30 8.46 -17.77
C CYS A 92 -0.06 7.89 -18.43
N PHE A 93 0.99 7.71 -17.64
CA PHE A 93 2.28 7.22 -18.12
C PHE A 93 2.72 6.00 -17.34
N TYR A 94 3.31 5.04 -18.03
CA TYR A 94 3.99 3.90 -17.42
C TYR A 94 5.50 4.14 -17.43
N MET A 95 6.15 3.83 -16.32
CA MET A 95 7.60 3.76 -16.21
C MET A 95 7.97 2.49 -15.45
N HIS A 96 9.06 1.84 -15.88
CA HIS A 96 9.51 0.61 -15.22
C HIS A 96 10.04 0.90 -13.82
N LEU A 97 9.55 0.15 -12.82
CA LEU A 97 9.98 0.25 -11.43
C LEU A 97 10.04 -1.12 -10.78
N ASP A 98 11.23 -1.58 -10.44
CA ASP A 98 11.47 -2.70 -9.54
C ASP A 98 11.93 -2.19 -8.17
N LEU A 99 11.07 -2.36 -7.15
CA LEU A 99 11.33 -1.91 -5.78
C LEU A 99 12.43 -2.72 -5.06
N THR A 100 12.96 -3.76 -5.69
CA THR A 100 14.05 -4.57 -5.15
C THR A 100 15.38 -4.27 -5.83
N ASP A 101 15.43 -3.29 -6.70
CA ASP A 101 16.64 -2.83 -7.41
C ASP A 101 16.86 -1.33 -7.15
N TYR A 102 17.89 -1.01 -6.36
CA TYR A 102 18.21 0.38 -6.00
C TYR A 102 18.54 1.23 -7.24
N GLU A 103 19.30 0.73 -8.21
CA GLU A 103 19.67 1.50 -9.39
C GLU A 103 18.44 1.79 -10.27
N ASN A 104 17.52 0.82 -10.34
CA ASN A 104 16.25 1.05 -11.03
C ASN A 104 15.37 2.06 -10.30
N ILE A 105 15.28 2.01 -8.96
CA ILE A 105 14.55 3.04 -8.18
C ILE A 105 15.16 4.41 -8.42
N LYS A 106 16.49 4.54 -8.39
CA LYS A 106 17.20 5.80 -8.58
C LYS A 106 16.96 6.36 -9.99
N SER A 107 17.15 5.56 -11.03
CA SER A 107 16.90 5.98 -12.40
C SER A 107 15.44 6.36 -12.65
N PHE A 108 14.49 5.65 -12.04
CA PHE A 108 13.07 6.00 -12.07
C PHE A 108 12.80 7.40 -11.52
N VAL A 109 13.38 7.73 -10.34
CA VAL A 109 13.24 9.06 -9.73
C VAL A 109 13.88 10.13 -10.61
N GLU A 110 15.11 9.90 -11.12
CA GLU A 110 15.83 10.85 -11.98
C GLU A 110 15.07 11.12 -13.29
N GLU A 111 14.48 10.09 -13.88
CA GLU A 111 13.67 10.23 -15.10
C GLU A 111 12.41 11.06 -14.86
N ILE A 112 11.71 10.83 -13.72
CA ILE A 112 10.54 11.63 -13.35
C ILE A 112 10.94 13.09 -13.13
N LYS A 113 12.01 13.36 -12.40
CA LYS A 113 12.53 14.71 -12.17
C LYS A 113 12.85 15.42 -13.46
N SER A 114 13.51 14.73 -14.40
CA SER A 114 13.87 15.29 -15.70
C SER A 114 12.66 15.64 -16.55
N LYS A 115 11.61 14.79 -16.55
CA LYS A 115 10.44 14.94 -17.42
C LYS A 115 9.34 15.83 -16.85
N TYR A 116 9.14 15.76 -15.52
CA TYR A 116 7.99 16.38 -14.87
C TYR A 116 8.38 17.39 -13.77
N GLY A 117 9.66 17.43 -13.39
CA GLY A 117 10.13 18.27 -12.28
C GLY A 117 9.68 17.72 -10.92
N LYS A 118 8.98 18.54 -10.15
CA LYS A 118 8.49 18.17 -8.81
C LYS A 118 7.15 17.45 -8.89
N ILE A 119 6.93 16.55 -7.93
CA ILE A 119 5.67 15.81 -7.79
C ILE A 119 4.81 16.39 -6.66
N ASP A 120 3.51 16.10 -6.67
CA ASP A 120 2.59 16.51 -5.61
C ASP A 120 2.27 15.36 -4.65
N ILE A 121 2.11 14.14 -5.17
CA ILE A 121 1.72 12.98 -4.37
C ILE A 121 2.54 11.77 -4.80
N LEU A 122 3.10 11.06 -3.80
CA LEU A 122 3.67 9.72 -3.94
C LEU A 122 2.75 8.71 -3.25
N ILE A 123 2.26 7.71 -3.99
CA ILE A 123 1.42 6.64 -3.46
C ILE A 123 2.21 5.33 -3.49
N ASN A 124 2.69 4.89 -2.33
CA ASN A 124 3.36 3.63 -2.11
C ASN A 124 2.30 2.51 -1.99
N ASN A 125 1.73 2.10 -3.13
CA ASN A 125 0.65 1.14 -3.21
C ASN A 125 1.13 -0.28 -3.54
N ALA A 126 2.23 -0.46 -4.26
CA ALA A 126 2.73 -1.78 -4.63
C ALA A 126 2.90 -2.69 -3.41
N GLY A 127 2.65 -3.97 -3.61
CA GLY A 127 2.84 -4.96 -2.57
C GLY A 127 2.72 -6.36 -3.09
N SER A 128 3.43 -7.26 -2.43
CA SER A 128 3.44 -8.70 -2.71
C SER A 128 3.46 -9.49 -1.41
N CYS A 129 3.19 -10.78 -1.53
CA CYS A 129 3.30 -11.72 -0.43
C CYS A 129 3.84 -13.03 -1.00
N PHE A 130 5.15 -13.25 -0.85
CA PHE A 130 5.82 -14.43 -1.37
C PHE A 130 5.73 -15.57 -0.36
N ARG A 131 5.21 -16.72 -0.80
CA ARG A 131 5.03 -17.89 0.06
C ARG A 131 6.32 -18.64 0.32
N ASN A 132 7.18 -18.67 -0.68
CA ASN A 132 8.49 -19.31 -0.57
C ASN A 132 9.49 -18.28 -0.06
N PHE A 133 10.32 -18.71 0.88
CA PHE A 133 11.42 -17.87 1.35
C PHE A 133 12.38 -17.58 0.20
N THR A 134 12.45 -16.32 -0.18
CA THR A 134 13.30 -15.82 -1.26
C THR A 134 14.03 -14.59 -0.78
N LEU A 135 15.32 -14.49 -1.09
CA LEU A 135 16.14 -13.32 -0.81
C LEU A 135 16.46 -12.56 -2.11
N SER A 136 16.48 -11.24 -2.03
CA SER A 136 17.12 -10.35 -2.98
C SER A 136 18.11 -9.50 -2.22
N ASP A 137 19.37 -9.48 -2.64
CA ASP A 137 20.47 -8.78 -1.96
C ASP A 137 20.54 -9.03 -0.44
N GLY A 138 20.32 -10.29 -0.03
CA GLY A 138 20.33 -10.70 1.37
C GLY A 138 19.07 -10.33 2.17
N ILE A 139 18.08 -9.71 1.56
CA ILE A 139 16.83 -9.25 2.20
C ILE A 139 15.65 -10.10 1.74
N GLU A 140 14.75 -10.45 2.67
CA GLU A 140 13.55 -11.21 2.32
C GLU A 140 12.67 -10.40 1.37
N LEU A 141 12.22 -11.05 0.29
CA LEU A 141 11.64 -10.41 -0.89
C LEU A 141 10.33 -9.67 -0.60
N THR A 142 9.49 -10.17 0.33
CA THR A 142 8.24 -9.47 0.74
C THR A 142 8.57 -8.19 1.49
N TYR A 143 9.53 -8.26 2.41
CA TYR A 143 9.97 -7.10 3.20
C TYR A 143 10.62 -6.05 2.31
N PHE A 144 11.49 -6.47 1.40
CA PHE A 144 12.13 -5.55 0.46
C PHE A 144 11.10 -4.85 -0.42
N THR A 145 10.24 -5.61 -1.12
CA THR A 145 9.23 -5.06 -2.03
C THR A 145 8.24 -4.13 -1.33
N ASN A 146 7.73 -4.54 -0.16
CA ASN A 146 6.63 -3.82 0.49
C ASN A 146 7.08 -2.64 1.34
N HIS A 147 8.34 -2.65 1.79
CA HIS A 147 8.84 -1.65 2.74
C HIS A 147 10.15 -1.00 2.29
N LEU A 148 11.28 -1.71 2.22
CA LEU A 148 12.56 -1.07 1.96
C LEU A 148 12.63 -0.34 0.62
N GLY A 149 12.05 -0.93 -0.44
CA GLY A 149 11.98 -0.25 -1.74
C GLY A 149 11.17 1.05 -1.69
N HIS A 150 10.07 1.06 -0.93
CA HIS A 150 9.28 2.27 -0.73
C HIS A 150 9.95 3.30 0.18
N LEU A 151 10.69 2.84 1.21
CA LEU A 151 11.51 3.70 2.04
C LEU A 151 12.56 4.43 1.17
N ILE A 152 13.32 3.68 0.36
CA ILE A 152 14.34 4.23 -0.55
C ILE A 152 13.70 5.21 -1.55
N LEU A 153 12.61 4.80 -2.20
CA LEU A 153 11.87 5.64 -3.16
C LEU A 153 11.40 6.95 -2.52
N SER A 154 10.81 6.86 -1.32
CA SER A 154 10.33 8.04 -0.58
C SER A 154 11.47 8.98 -0.21
N CYS A 155 12.60 8.44 0.26
CA CYS A 155 13.79 9.22 0.60
C CYS A 155 14.37 9.95 -0.62
N LEU A 156 14.43 9.29 -1.77
CA LEU A 156 14.93 9.89 -3.01
C LEU A 156 14.06 11.05 -3.51
N PHE A 157 12.75 10.99 -3.27
CA PHE A 157 11.83 12.06 -3.67
C PHE A 157 11.72 13.24 -2.70
N LEU A 158 12.21 13.16 -1.45
CA LEU A 158 11.90 14.15 -0.40
C LEU A 158 12.16 15.62 -0.81
N ASP A 159 13.20 15.90 -1.63
CA ASP A 159 13.51 17.25 -2.09
C ASP A 159 12.74 17.66 -3.36
N ASP A 160 11.98 16.73 -3.93
CA ASP A 160 11.38 16.84 -5.25
C ASP A 160 9.85 16.92 -5.20
N PHE A 161 9.31 17.40 -4.08
CA PHE A 161 7.89 17.69 -3.94
C PHE A 161 7.55 19.17 -4.16
N ASN A 162 6.40 19.42 -4.75
CA ASN A 162 5.74 20.71 -4.69
C ASN A 162 5.32 21.01 -3.24
N PRO A 163 5.12 22.30 -2.86
CA PRO A 163 4.54 22.64 -1.56
C PRO A 163 3.25 21.87 -1.28
N LYS A 164 3.05 21.52 -0.01
CA LYS A 164 1.92 20.68 0.44
C LYS A 164 1.93 19.26 -0.14
N GLY A 165 3.14 18.71 -0.33
CA GLY A 165 3.36 17.35 -0.81
C GLY A 165 2.76 16.28 0.08
N ARG A 166 2.48 15.09 -0.48
CA ARG A 166 1.92 13.95 0.25
C ARG A 166 2.64 12.65 -0.10
N ILE A 167 2.94 11.86 0.92
CA ILE A 167 3.36 10.45 0.77
C ILE A 167 2.30 9.58 1.43
N ILE A 168 1.72 8.66 0.68
CA ILE A 168 0.63 7.79 1.13
C ILE A 168 1.08 6.33 1.05
N ASN A 169 1.24 5.68 2.20
CA ASN A 169 1.71 4.31 2.31
C ASN A 169 0.53 3.34 2.51
N LEU A 170 0.33 2.38 1.59
CA LEU A 170 -0.71 1.35 1.74
C LEU A 170 -0.26 0.26 2.71
N VAL A 171 -1.02 0.12 3.79
CA VAL A 171 -0.75 -0.82 4.89
C VAL A 171 -1.96 -1.73 5.17
N THR A 172 -1.96 -2.45 6.27
CA THR A 172 -3.09 -3.31 6.70
C THR A 172 -3.37 -3.18 8.19
N THR A 173 -4.64 -3.27 8.59
CA THR A 173 -5.01 -3.35 10.03
C THR A 173 -4.42 -4.56 10.74
N LYS A 174 -3.98 -5.58 10.00
CA LYS A 174 -3.35 -6.77 10.60
C LYS A 174 -2.08 -6.44 11.40
N TYR A 175 -1.45 -5.25 11.18
CA TYR A 175 -0.30 -4.81 11.96
C TYR A 175 -0.62 -4.74 13.45
N LYS A 176 -1.88 -4.48 13.84
CA LYS A 176 -2.35 -4.44 15.24
C LYS A 176 -2.20 -5.77 15.98
N ARG A 177 -1.99 -6.88 15.24
CA ARG A 177 -1.77 -8.22 15.79
C ARG A 177 -0.30 -8.53 16.06
N VAL A 178 0.60 -7.60 15.76
CA VAL A 178 2.03 -7.75 16.06
C VAL A 178 2.25 -7.38 17.53
N TRP A 179 2.83 -8.31 18.28
CA TRP A 179 3.24 -8.08 19.67
C TRP A 179 4.59 -7.35 19.69
N GLU A 180 4.80 -6.48 20.68
CA GLU A 180 6.05 -5.74 20.84
C GLU A 180 7.25 -6.69 20.95
N SER A 181 7.11 -7.80 21.66
CA SER A 181 8.13 -8.86 21.73
C SER A 181 8.49 -9.47 20.36
N THR A 182 7.55 -9.48 19.40
CA THR A 182 7.81 -9.94 18.04
C THR A 182 8.64 -8.91 17.28
N LEU A 183 8.31 -7.62 17.42
CA LEU A 183 9.09 -6.53 16.84
C LEU A 183 10.49 -6.49 17.45
N ASP A 184 10.62 -6.56 18.77
CA ASP A 184 11.91 -6.59 19.47
C ASP A 184 12.78 -7.76 18.99
N LYS A 185 12.21 -8.95 18.88
CA LYS A 185 12.92 -10.13 18.34
C LYS A 185 13.35 -9.95 16.89
N PHE A 186 12.54 -9.26 16.08
CA PHE A 186 12.85 -8.97 14.70
C PHE A 186 14.00 -7.95 14.59
N THR A 187 13.91 -6.85 15.34
CA THR A 187 14.88 -5.74 15.29
C THR A 187 16.16 -5.99 16.08
N SER A 188 16.15 -6.90 17.06
CA SER A 188 17.35 -7.29 17.85
C SER A 188 18.19 -8.37 17.18
N ASN A 189 17.84 -8.80 15.97
CA ASN A 189 18.61 -9.76 15.21
C ASN A 189 20.00 -9.18 14.86
N SER A 190 20.99 -9.47 15.70
CA SER A 190 22.36 -8.97 15.55
C SER A 190 23.03 -9.37 14.25
N ASN A 191 22.58 -10.45 13.63
CA ASN A 191 23.13 -10.92 12.36
C ASN A 191 22.55 -10.18 11.16
N LEU A 192 21.49 -9.34 11.34
CA LEU A 192 20.80 -8.63 10.26
C LEU A 192 20.52 -9.56 9.06
N ASP A 193 20.17 -10.81 9.37
CA ASP A 193 20.07 -11.89 8.40
C ASP A 193 18.65 -12.45 8.41
N PHE A 194 17.99 -12.39 7.28
CA PHE A 194 16.68 -13.01 7.09
C PHE A 194 16.75 -14.54 6.97
N SER A 195 17.95 -15.12 6.79
CA SER A 195 18.14 -16.57 6.57
C SER A 195 17.72 -17.42 7.78
N TYR A 196 17.70 -16.86 9.01
CA TYR A 196 17.26 -17.59 10.20
C TYR A 196 15.80 -18.07 10.10
N ASN A 197 15.00 -17.46 9.24
CA ASN A 197 13.61 -17.84 9.00
C ASN A 197 13.43 -18.95 7.95
N ARG A 198 14.51 -19.45 7.34
CA ARG A 198 14.42 -20.42 6.24
C ARG A 198 13.74 -21.74 6.66
N LYS A 199 14.04 -22.21 7.90
CA LYS A 199 13.32 -23.34 8.51
C LYS A 199 12.13 -22.80 9.32
N GLY A 200 10.91 -22.95 8.79
CA GLY A 200 9.69 -22.46 9.43
C GLY A 200 9.29 -21.06 8.98
N TYR A 201 9.62 -20.70 7.74
CA TYR A 201 9.20 -19.42 7.14
C TYR A 201 7.69 -19.24 7.20
N ASP A 202 7.27 -18.19 7.88
CA ASP A 202 5.87 -17.73 7.95
C ASP A 202 5.68 -16.50 7.07
N TRP A 203 5.24 -16.76 5.84
CA TRP A 203 4.98 -15.72 4.83
C TRP A 203 3.94 -14.69 5.30
N MET A 204 2.93 -15.11 6.09
CA MET A 204 1.90 -14.19 6.60
C MET A 204 2.48 -13.27 7.67
N LYS A 205 3.33 -13.79 8.56
CA LYS A 205 4.02 -13.01 9.57
C LYS A 205 4.94 -11.99 8.93
N THR A 206 5.72 -12.40 7.92
CA THR A 206 6.61 -11.50 7.17
C THR A 206 5.82 -10.41 6.45
N TYR A 207 4.71 -10.78 5.80
CA TYR A 207 3.80 -9.81 5.19
C TYR A 207 3.26 -8.80 6.22
N ILE A 208 2.78 -9.25 7.37
CA ILE A 208 2.26 -8.37 8.42
C ILE A 208 3.36 -7.45 8.95
N LEU A 209 4.58 -7.96 9.15
CA LEU A 209 5.73 -7.14 9.57
C LEU A 209 6.10 -6.11 8.51
N SER A 210 6.11 -6.46 7.22
CA SER A 210 6.37 -5.49 6.15
C SER A 210 5.33 -4.37 6.08
N LYS A 211 4.07 -4.67 6.42
CA LYS A 211 2.99 -3.68 6.48
C LYS A 211 3.00 -2.85 7.77
N LEU A 212 3.46 -3.41 8.89
CA LEU A 212 3.77 -2.63 10.10
C LEU A 212 4.93 -1.65 9.81
N ALA A 213 5.96 -2.12 9.09
CA ALA A 213 7.07 -1.27 8.68
C ALA A 213 6.61 -0.07 7.83
N GLY A 214 5.58 -0.24 6.99
CA GLY A 214 4.94 0.88 6.27
C GLY A 214 4.23 1.90 7.19
N VAL A 215 3.64 1.45 8.31
CA VAL A 215 3.10 2.36 9.35
C VAL A 215 4.25 3.13 10.01
N HIS A 216 5.32 2.43 10.38
CA HIS A 216 6.51 3.04 11.00
C HIS A 216 7.21 4.03 10.05
N LEU A 217 7.25 3.73 8.75
CA LEU A 217 7.77 4.65 7.73
C LEU A 217 6.98 5.96 7.73
N SER A 218 5.64 5.89 7.82
CA SER A 218 4.80 7.10 7.88
C SER A 218 5.06 7.92 9.14
N GLN A 219 5.22 7.26 10.29
CA GLN A 219 5.54 7.92 11.55
C GLN A 219 6.91 8.59 11.50
N TYR A 220 7.92 7.86 11.04
CA TYR A 220 9.30 8.34 11.03
C TYR A 220 9.50 9.48 10.02
N LEU A 221 9.07 9.30 8.76
CA LEU A 221 9.21 10.35 7.76
C LEU A 221 8.32 11.56 8.07
N GLY A 222 7.14 11.35 8.67
CA GLY A 222 6.28 12.44 9.11
C GLY A 222 6.95 13.30 10.18
N ASP A 223 7.55 12.65 11.18
CA ASP A 223 8.33 13.33 12.22
C ASP A 223 9.57 14.04 11.63
N TYR A 224 10.31 13.34 10.75
CA TYR A 224 11.46 13.91 10.05
C TYR A 224 11.09 15.16 9.24
N CYS A 225 10.03 15.11 8.43
CA CYS A 225 9.58 16.25 7.64
C CYS A 225 9.17 17.42 8.54
N THR A 226 8.50 17.17 9.66
CA THR A 226 8.13 18.19 10.64
C THR A 226 9.36 18.85 11.24
N ASN A 227 10.34 18.07 11.70
CA ASN A 227 11.56 18.57 12.34
C ASN A 227 12.46 19.32 11.35
N GLN A 228 12.52 18.91 10.10
CA GLN A 228 13.28 19.57 9.03
C GLN A 228 12.49 20.69 8.33
N LYS A 229 11.25 20.97 8.75
CA LYS A 229 10.36 21.98 8.12
C LYS A 229 10.13 21.72 6.62
N ILE A 230 10.08 20.46 6.21
CA ILE A 230 9.77 20.06 4.84
C ILE A 230 8.23 20.02 4.71
N ASP A 231 7.69 20.70 3.69
CA ASP A 231 6.25 20.87 3.49
C ASP A 231 5.61 19.61 2.85
N ILE A 232 5.80 18.47 3.52
CA ILE A 232 5.28 17.16 3.12
C ILE A 232 4.57 16.52 4.33
N LYS A 233 3.38 15.96 4.08
CA LYS A 233 2.72 15.08 5.05
C LYS A 233 2.79 13.64 4.60
N VAL A 234 3.13 12.75 5.53
CA VAL A 234 3.27 11.32 5.28
C VAL A 234 2.21 10.58 6.08
N VAL A 235 1.43 9.74 5.42
CA VAL A 235 0.32 9.01 6.05
C VAL A 235 0.32 7.55 5.65
N SER A 236 -0.28 6.72 6.50
CA SER A 236 -0.56 5.32 6.19
C SER A 236 -2.06 5.09 6.03
N VAL A 237 -2.45 4.29 5.03
CA VAL A 237 -3.84 4.00 4.73
C VAL A 237 -4.11 2.50 4.70
N HIS A 238 -5.23 2.08 5.30
CA HIS A 238 -5.75 0.73 5.17
C HIS A 238 -6.92 0.72 4.17
N PRO A 239 -6.80 -0.03 3.06
CA PRO A 239 -7.82 -0.06 2.02
C PRO A 239 -9.06 -0.90 2.38
N GLY A 240 -9.06 -1.56 3.53
CA GLY A 240 -10.08 -2.55 3.90
C GLY A 240 -9.66 -3.98 3.55
N PHE A 241 -10.58 -4.92 3.74
CA PHE A 241 -10.41 -6.29 3.28
C PHE A 241 -10.87 -6.39 1.83
N ILE A 242 -9.93 -6.60 0.91
CA ILE A 242 -10.22 -6.56 -0.52
C ILE A 242 -10.35 -7.97 -1.08
N ASN A 243 -11.41 -8.19 -1.86
CA ASN A 243 -11.58 -9.41 -2.64
C ASN A 243 -10.74 -9.31 -3.92
N ASN A 244 -9.43 -9.33 -3.76
CA ASN A 244 -8.50 -9.28 -4.88
C ASN A 244 -7.70 -10.58 -4.99
N HIS A 245 -7.03 -10.71 -6.12
CA HIS A 245 -6.19 -11.85 -6.43
C HIS A 245 -4.79 -11.78 -5.79
N PHE A 246 -4.62 -11.00 -4.74
CA PHE A 246 -3.36 -10.85 -4.02
C PHE A 246 -2.79 -12.18 -3.49
N PHE A 247 -3.68 -13.13 -3.19
CA PHE A 247 -3.34 -14.48 -2.75
C PHE A 247 -3.58 -15.55 -3.85
N ARG A 248 -3.56 -15.19 -5.14
CA ARG A 248 -3.85 -16.11 -6.27
C ARG A 248 -2.86 -17.26 -6.40
N ASP A 249 -1.61 -17.07 -6.01
CA ASP A 249 -0.56 -18.08 -6.11
C ASP A 249 -0.69 -19.20 -5.07
N ILE A 250 -1.88 -19.27 -4.42
CA ILE A 250 -2.28 -20.41 -3.60
C ILE A 250 -2.66 -21.53 -4.56
N GLU A 251 -1.80 -22.55 -4.69
CA GLU A 251 -2.13 -23.78 -5.42
C GLU A 251 -3.48 -24.33 -4.94
N LYS A 252 -4.50 -24.23 -5.80
CA LYS A 252 -5.87 -24.68 -5.53
C LYS A 252 -6.02 -26.18 -5.83
N HIS A 253 -5.09 -27.04 -5.43
CA HIS A 253 -5.08 -28.43 -5.82
C HIS A 253 -5.69 -29.40 -4.80
N SER A 254 -6.38 -28.92 -3.76
CA SER A 254 -7.01 -29.77 -2.77
C SER A 254 -8.52 -29.51 -2.66
N ILE A 255 -9.32 -30.59 -2.59
CA ILE A 255 -10.76 -30.54 -2.32
C ILE A 255 -11.06 -29.76 -1.02
N TYR A 256 -10.16 -29.81 -0.04
CA TYR A 256 -10.23 -29.02 1.20
C TYR A 256 -10.27 -27.52 0.93
N TRP A 257 -9.43 -27.01 0.02
CA TRP A 257 -9.41 -25.60 -0.37
C TRP A 257 -10.68 -25.19 -1.11
N PHE A 258 -11.23 -26.07 -1.96
CA PHE A 258 -12.49 -25.84 -2.65
C PHE A 258 -13.66 -25.72 -1.66
N ILE A 259 -13.79 -26.66 -0.73
CA ILE A 259 -14.84 -26.64 0.31
C ILE A 259 -14.70 -25.40 1.19
N ARG A 260 -13.49 -25.09 1.64
CA ARG A 260 -13.22 -23.87 2.43
C ARG A 260 -13.59 -22.59 1.69
N ASP A 261 -13.21 -22.48 0.41
CA ASP A 261 -13.50 -21.30 -0.43
C ASP A 261 -15.02 -21.19 -0.63
N PHE A 262 -15.71 -22.29 -0.89
CA PHE A 262 -17.16 -22.36 -1.00
C PHE A 262 -17.87 -21.91 0.28
N CYS A 263 -17.47 -22.43 1.44
CA CYS A 263 -18.06 -22.06 2.73
C CYS A 263 -17.75 -20.60 3.13
N GLN A 264 -16.61 -20.06 2.71
CA GLN A 264 -16.24 -18.68 3.00
C GLN A 264 -16.78 -17.67 1.97
N THR A 265 -17.28 -18.12 0.82
CA THR A 265 -17.75 -17.23 -0.26
C THR A 265 -18.86 -16.28 0.20
N PRO A 266 -19.92 -16.68 0.92
CA PRO A 266 -20.95 -15.77 1.40
C PRO A 266 -20.36 -14.71 2.37
N TYR A 267 -19.51 -15.13 3.29
CA TYR A 267 -18.82 -14.22 4.22
C TYR A 267 -17.92 -13.22 3.47
N ARG A 268 -17.17 -13.71 2.47
CA ARG A 268 -16.29 -12.84 1.64
C ARG A 268 -17.10 -11.81 0.87
N TRP A 269 -18.24 -12.19 0.30
CA TRP A 269 -19.11 -11.26 -0.42
C TRP A 269 -19.67 -10.16 0.48
N CYS A 270 -19.97 -10.49 1.74
CA CYS A 270 -20.48 -9.51 2.70
C CYS A 270 -19.39 -8.60 3.29
N MET A 271 -18.17 -9.12 3.48
CA MET A 271 -17.13 -8.44 4.28
C MET A 271 -15.96 -7.90 3.47
N PHE A 272 -15.84 -8.30 2.20
CA PHE A 272 -14.72 -7.88 1.35
C PHE A 272 -15.17 -6.81 0.37
N LYS A 273 -14.42 -5.73 0.35
CA LYS A 273 -14.57 -4.63 -0.61
C LYS A 273 -14.09 -5.06 -2.00
N ASP A 274 -14.65 -4.46 -3.03
CA ASP A 274 -14.05 -4.49 -4.36
C ASP A 274 -12.86 -3.53 -4.47
N ASN A 275 -12.22 -3.47 -5.63
CA ASN A 275 -11.06 -2.60 -5.82
C ASN A 275 -11.42 -1.11 -5.82
N VAL A 276 -12.63 -0.75 -6.25
CA VAL A 276 -13.11 0.65 -6.25
C VAL A 276 -13.28 1.14 -4.83
N MET A 277 -13.98 0.34 -3.99
CA MET A 277 -14.15 0.64 -2.57
C MET A 277 -12.81 0.59 -1.82
N GLY A 278 -11.89 -0.29 -2.24
CA GLY A 278 -10.54 -0.36 -1.70
C GLY A 278 -9.67 0.89 -1.97
N ALA A 279 -9.94 1.59 -3.07
CA ALA A 279 -9.24 2.82 -3.41
C ALA A 279 -9.69 4.04 -2.57
N GLN A 280 -10.90 3.98 -1.96
CA GLN A 280 -11.54 5.17 -1.37
C GLN A 280 -10.71 5.84 -0.28
N THR A 281 -10.11 5.09 0.65
CA THR A 281 -9.30 5.70 1.71
C THR A 281 -8.03 6.35 1.17
N THR A 282 -7.42 5.77 0.13
CA THR A 282 -6.26 6.36 -0.56
C THR A 282 -6.66 7.67 -1.24
N LEU A 283 -7.76 7.65 -2.00
CA LEU A 283 -8.30 8.84 -2.66
C LEU A 283 -8.70 9.91 -1.66
N HIS A 284 -9.33 9.53 -0.54
CA HIS A 284 -9.64 10.45 0.54
C HIS A 284 -8.39 11.20 1.04
N CYS A 285 -7.28 10.51 1.28
CA CYS A 285 -6.02 11.16 1.67
C CYS A 285 -5.37 11.97 0.53
N CYS A 286 -5.69 11.68 -0.74
CA CYS A 286 -5.27 12.51 -1.87
C CYS A 286 -6.06 13.82 -1.93
N TYR A 287 -7.36 13.79 -1.65
CA TYR A 287 -8.29 14.90 -1.91
C TYR A 287 -8.52 15.82 -0.72
N MET A 288 -8.52 15.28 0.51
CA MET A 288 -8.81 16.10 1.70
C MET A 288 -7.88 17.31 1.80
N GLU A 289 -8.34 18.37 2.45
CA GLU A 289 -7.54 19.56 2.67
C GLU A 289 -6.23 19.23 3.37
N TRP A 290 -5.13 19.82 2.89
CA TRP A 290 -3.80 19.47 3.39
C TRP A 290 -3.67 19.74 4.89
N GLU A 291 -4.26 20.80 5.38
CA GLU A 291 -4.26 21.20 6.79
C GLU A 291 -4.92 20.16 7.69
N GLN A 292 -5.94 19.46 7.20
CA GLN A 292 -6.68 18.41 7.93
C GLN A 292 -5.97 17.06 7.92
N LEU A 293 -5.03 16.84 6.97
CA LEU A 293 -4.26 15.61 6.92
C LEU A 293 -3.29 15.55 8.09
N SER A 294 -3.42 14.54 8.96
CA SER A 294 -2.56 14.36 10.13
C SER A 294 -1.22 13.76 9.70
N ASN A 295 -0.12 14.48 9.90
CA ASN A 295 1.22 13.97 9.56
C ASN A 295 1.59 12.76 10.45
N GLY A 296 2.13 11.69 9.87
CA GLY A 296 2.30 10.39 10.53
C GLY A 296 0.98 9.63 10.77
N GLY A 297 -0.17 10.17 10.33
CA GLY A 297 -1.49 9.64 10.61
C GLY A 297 -1.77 8.28 9.97
N TYR A 298 -2.73 7.57 10.55
CA TYR A 298 -3.27 6.33 10.02
C TYR A 298 -4.75 6.52 9.67
N TYR A 299 -5.12 6.16 8.46
CA TYR A 299 -6.48 6.34 7.94
C TYR A 299 -7.08 4.99 7.53
N ARG A 300 -8.36 4.83 7.89
CA ARG A 300 -9.16 3.66 7.55
C ARG A 300 -10.59 4.08 7.29
N ASP A 301 -11.22 3.50 6.28
CA ASP A 301 -12.62 3.78 5.91
C ASP A 301 -12.88 5.30 5.79
N CYS A 302 -11.96 6.03 5.13
CA CYS A 302 -11.97 7.49 4.93
C CYS A 302 -11.96 8.32 6.24
N HIS A 303 -11.50 7.76 7.35
CA HIS A 303 -11.39 8.45 8.64
C HIS A 303 -10.00 8.28 9.25
N TYR A 304 -9.57 9.29 10.01
CA TYR A 304 -8.42 9.16 10.89
C TYR A 304 -8.70 8.14 12.00
N GLU A 305 -7.78 7.24 12.22
CA GLU A 305 -7.84 6.28 13.32
C GLU A 305 -6.55 6.36 14.14
N GLN A 306 -6.68 6.41 15.45
CA GLN A 306 -5.53 6.47 16.34
C GLN A 306 -4.69 5.19 16.24
N LEU A 307 -3.37 5.34 16.12
CA LEU A 307 -2.44 4.23 16.11
C LEU A 307 -2.45 3.47 17.43
N THR A 308 -2.33 2.16 17.36
CA THR A 308 -2.07 1.32 18.54
C THR A 308 -0.61 1.52 18.98
N HIS A 309 -0.30 1.12 20.24
CA HIS A 309 1.04 1.25 20.82
C HIS A 309 2.18 0.73 19.93
N ILE A 310 1.94 -0.37 19.20
CA ILE A 310 2.95 -0.95 18.28
C ILE A 310 3.26 -0.04 17.08
N GLY A 311 2.32 0.81 16.65
CA GLY A 311 2.51 1.74 15.54
C GLY A 311 3.12 3.09 15.92
N LEU A 312 3.42 3.33 17.19
CA LEU A 312 3.91 4.62 17.65
C LEU A 312 5.38 4.90 17.26
N LEU A 313 5.74 6.17 17.24
CA LEU A 313 7.06 6.69 16.81
C LEU A 313 8.24 5.99 17.49
N LYS A 314 8.14 5.67 18.79
CA LYS A 314 9.19 4.93 19.51
C LYS A 314 9.56 3.60 18.83
N ASN A 315 8.57 2.86 18.39
CA ASN A 315 8.78 1.58 17.69
C ASN A 315 9.22 1.81 16.25
N ALA A 316 8.78 2.90 15.62
CA ALA A 316 9.24 3.31 14.31
C ALA A 316 10.74 3.59 14.30
N GLN A 317 11.26 4.31 15.28
CA GLN A 317 12.69 4.57 15.41
C GLN A 317 13.53 3.29 15.53
N LYS A 318 13.05 2.29 16.31
CA LYS A 318 13.73 0.98 16.42
C LYS A 318 13.79 0.27 15.04
N LEU A 319 12.68 0.25 14.32
CA LEU A 319 12.62 -0.42 13.04
C LEU A 319 13.47 0.27 11.99
N ILE A 320 13.42 1.58 11.91
CA ILE A 320 14.23 2.37 10.96
C ILE A 320 15.73 2.24 11.27
N ALA A 321 16.13 2.13 12.53
CA ALA A 321 17.53 1.83 12.89
C ALA A 321 17.94 0.44 12.39
N PHE A 322 17.06 -0.55 12.47
CA PHE A 322 17.27 -1.88 11.89
C PHE A 322 17.36 -1.83 10.36
N ASP A 323 16.47 -1.08 9.68
CA ASP A 323 16.51 -0.89 8.23
C ASP A 323 17.82 -0.23 7.79
N LYS A 324 18.28 0.81 8.50
CA LYS A 324 19.57 1.43 8.27
C LYS A 324 20.70 0.40 8.32
N ALA A 325 20.75 -0.39 9.39
CA ALA A 325 21.79 -1.40 9.57
C ALA A 325 21.77 -2.48 8.46
N ILE A 326 20.57 -2.90 7.98
CA ILE A 326 20.43 -3.82 6.85
C ILE A 326 20.92 -3.19 5.55
N ILE A 327 20.54 -1.95 5.29
CA ILE A 327 20.94 -1.21 4.08
C ILE A 327 22.47 -1.06 4.05
N GLU A 328 23.09 -0.71 5.18
CA GLU A 328 24.55 -0.57 5.31
C GLU A 328 25.26 -1.93 5.12
N LYS A 329 24.81 -2.95 5.84
CA LYS A 329 25.41 -4.30 5.77
C LYS A 329 25.42 -4.87 4.36
N ASN A 330 24.32 -4.75 3.63
CA ASN A 330 24.16 -5.29 2.30
C ASN A 330 24.54 -4.30 1.19
N ASN A 331 25.03 -3.11 1.55
CA ASN A 331 25.41 -2.03 0.63
C ASN A 331 24.34 -1.70 -0.42
N ILE A 332 23.08 -1.75 -0.02
CA ILE A 332 21.92 -1.63 -0.93
C ILE A 332 21.93 -0.31 -1.69
N VAL A 333 22.13 0.81 -0.97
CA VAL A 333 22.12 2.15 -1.56
C VAL A 333 23.51 2.65 -1.98
N LYS A 334 24.52 1.76 -1.99
CA LYS A 334 25.89 2.04 -2.44
C LYS A 334 26.47 3.33 -1.86
N GLY A 335 26.18 3.61 -0.59
CA GLY A 335 26.66 4.79 0.13
C GLY A 335 26.01 6.10 -0.30
N ASP A 336 24.79 6.09 -0.89
CA ASP A 336 24.05 7.31 -1.22
C ASP A 336 23.86 8.18 0.00
N LYS A 337 24.53 9.36 -0.01
CA LYS A 337 24.57 10.28 1.14
C LYS A 337 23.20 10.86 1.47
N LYS A 338 22.36 11.06 0.45
CA LYS A 338 21.00 11.62 0.64
C LYS A 338 20.14 10.68 1.47
N ILE A 339 20.11 9.41 1.12
CA ILE A 339 19.36 8.40 1.87
C ILE A 339 19.95 8.24 3.29
N MET A 340 21.28 8.12 3.39
CA MET A 340 21.94 7.92 4.69
C MET A 340 21.80 9.13 5.63
N GLN A 341 21.59 10.34 5.12
CA GLN A 341 21.35 11.53 5.94
C GLN A 341 19.97 11.50 6.64
N ILE A 342 18.97 10.89 6.02
CA ILE A 342 17.62 10.77 6.59
C ILE A 342 17.61 9.88 7.83
N PHE A 343 18.58 8.96 7.94
CA PHE A 343 18.74 8.07 9.09
C PHE A 343 19.61 8.68 10.24
N LYS A 344 20.02 9.92 10.15
CA LYS A 344 20.74 10.63 11.21
C LYS A 344 19.77 11.27 12.19
#